data_6a599900f13a5789bd7cf781ed8f1b56
#
_entry.id   6a599900f13a5789bd7cf781ed8f1b56
#
_cell.length_a   1.000
_cell.length_b   1.000
_cell.length_c   1.000
_cell.angle_alpha   90.00
_cell.angle_beta   90.00
_cell.angle_gamma   90.00
#
_symmetry.space_group_name_H-M   'P 1'
#
loop_
_entity.id
_entity.type
_entity.pdbx_description
1 polymer ?
#
loop_
_entity_poly.entity_id
_entity_poly.type
_entity_poly.pdbx_seq_one_letter_code
_entity_poly.pdbx_strand_id
1 'polypeptide(L)'
;AGLAAGAAPEKAAAALIDKDSAVELFAGFGKHVYTAFATIGGNAVGVVAAGEQLCHNCVSKASRFVRLCDAFSVPVLTIVDTNGFVPSASDDIAGGIREAARLAATYADATTAKVALLAGKAVGPVYTALANADLKIAVNGCTVSALEPNAAVSVLYKEEIDASDNIISATNAKAAAYAAEV
;
A
#
# COMPACT_ATOMS: atom_id res chain seq x y z
N ALA A 1 21.34 -2.99 -1.03
CA ALA A 1 20.79 -1.71 -0.61
C ALA A 1 19.34 -1.97 -0.24
N GLY A 2 19.00 -1.81 1.05
CA GLY A 2 17.71 -2.25 1.54
C GLY A 2 16.57 -1.32 1.11
N LEU A 3 15.47 -1.93 0.77
CA LEU A 3 14.19 -1.27 0.74
C LEU A 3 13.89 -0.83 2.18
N ALA A 4 13.83 0.47 2.43
CA ALA A 4 13.56 0.99 3.78
C ALA A 4 12.05 1.20 3.94
N ALA A 5 11.48 0.72 5.03
CA ALA A 5 10.11 1.06 5.42
C ALA A 5 9.97 2.58 5.59
N GLY A 6 8.85 3.17 5.15
CA GLY A 6 8.63 4.61 5.14
C GLY A 6 9.38 5.37 4.05
N ALA A 7 10.01 4.69 3.10
CA ALA A 7 10.63 5.35 1.97
C ALA A 7 9.57 5.99 1.05
N ALA A 8 9.91 7.13 0.45
CA ALA A 8 9.05 7.71 -0.58
C ALA A 8 8.82 6.71 -1.73
N PRO A 9 7.59 6.64 -2.30
CA PRO A 9 7.23 5.59 -3.27
C PRO A 9 8.19 5.48 -4.45
N GLU A 10 8.66 6.60 -5.01
CA GLU A 10 9.63 6.63 -6.09
C GLU A 10 10.99 6.04 -5.70
N LYS A 11 11.43 6.24 -4.44
CA LYS A 11 12.69 5.69 -3.93
C LYS A 11 12.56 4.19 -3.69
N ALA A 12 11.41 3.74 -3.20
CA ALA A 12 11.12 2.32 -3.03
C ALA A 12 11.13 1.60 -4.39
N ALA A 13 10.53 2.20 -5.42
CA ALA A 13 10.56 1.67 -6.78
C ALA A 13 11.99 1.65 -7.34
N ALA A 14 12.73 2.74 -7.23
CA ALA A 14 14.10 2.87 -7.74
C ALA A 14 15.10 1.86 -7.14
N ALA A 15 14.81 1.33 -5.95
CA ALA A 15 15.64 0.30 -5.31
C ALA A 15 15.55 -1.08 -5.99
N LEU A 16 14.51 -1.32 -6.79
CA LEU A 16 14.17 -2.63 -7.36
C LEU A 16 14.28 -2.69 -8.88
N ILE A 17 14.18 -1.56 -9.57
CA ILE A 17 14.20 -1.47 -11.02
C ILE A 17 15.62 -1.27 -11.55
N ASP A 18 15.84 -1.54 -12.82
CA ASP A 18 17.11 -1.27 -13.48
C ASP A 18 17.36 0.25 -13.53
N LYS A 19 18.63 0.61 -13.37
CA LYS A 19 19.03 2.02 -13.35
C LYS A 19 18.59 2.74 -14.63
N ASP A 20 18.03 3.93 -14.48
CA ASP A 20 17.60 4.82 -15.55
C ASP A 20 16.54 4.23 -16.51
N SER A 21 15.86 3.13 -16.11
CA SER A 21 14.82 2.48 -16.93
C SER A 21 13.42 3.04 -16.72
N ALA A 22 13.19 3.82 -15.64
CA ALA A 22 11.86 4.27 -15.27
C ALA A 22 11.31 5.36 -16.20
N VAL A 23 10.10 5.14 -16.67
CA VAL A 23 9.27 6.14 -17.33
C VAL A 23 8.03 6.37 -16.48
N GLU A 24 8.04 7.43 -15.67
CA GLU A 24 6.93 7.77 -14.78
C GLU A 24 5.71 8.23 -15.57
N LEU A 25 4.53 7.72 -15.19
CA LEU A 25 3.23 8.15 -15.70
C LEU A 25 2.42 8.84 -14.61
N PHE A 26 1.70 9.89 -15.01
CA PHE A 26 0.80 10.66 -14.14
C PHE A 26 1.49 11.32 -12.93
N ALA A 27 2.74 11.77 -13.06
CA ALA A 27 3.54 12.37 -11.99
C ALA A 27 2.82 13.52 -11.22
N GLY A 28 2.06 14.36 -11.94
CA GLY A 28 1.31 15.48 -11.34
C GLY A 28 0.02 15.09 -10.61
N PHE A 29 -0.37 13.80 -10.58
CA PHE A 29 -1.64 13.32 -10.07
C PHE A 29 -1.44 12.21 -9.03
N GLY A 30 -2.15 12.24 -7.89
CA GLY A 30 -2.10 11.19 -6.88
C GLY A 30 -0.68 10.96 -6.32
N LYS A 31 -0.12 11.95 -5.64
CA LYS A 31 1.30 12.01 -5.26
C LYS A 31 1.80 10.92 -4.32
N HIS A 32 0.89 10.29 -3.54
CA HIS A 32 1.26 9.20 -2.61
C HIS A 32 1.33 7.83 -3.30
N VAL A 33 1.11 7.80 -4.63
CA VAL A 33 1.34 6.61 -5.45
C VAL A 33 2.26 6.98 -6.61
N TYR A 34 3.34 6.24 -6.74
CA TYR A 34 4.23 6.29 -7.90
C TYR A 34 3.81 5.21 -8.90
N THR A 35 3.74 5.57 -10.17
CA THR A 35 3.46 4.64 -11.27
C THR A 35 4.42 4.85 -12.42
N ALA A 36 5.10 3.80 -12.85
CA ALA A 36 6.06 3.87 -13.94
C ALA A 36 6.11 2.57 -14.74
N PHE A 37 6.41 2.65 -16.02
CA PHE A 37 7.01 1.55 -16.75
C PHE A 37 8.52 1.55 -16.49
N ALA A 38 9.08 0.37 -16.27
CA ALA A 38 10.50 0.20 -16.00
C ALA A 38 10.97 -1.19 -16.49
N THR A 39 12.23 -1.51 -16.27
CA THR A 39 12.73 -2.87 -16.44
C THR A 39 13.28 -3.43 -15.14
N ILE A 40 13.21 -4.75 -14.98
CA ILE A 40 13.87 -5.51 -13.92
C ILE A 40 14.64 -6.64 -14.62
N GLY A 41 15.97 -6.59 -14.53
CA GLY A 41 16.83 -7.54 -15.24
C GLY A 41 16.59 -7.52 -16.76
N GLY A 42 16.29 -6.35 -17.33
CA GLY A 42 16.00 -6.15 -18.75
C GLY A 42 14.58 -6.51 -19.19
N ASN A 43 13.71 -7.04 -18.30
CA ASN A 43 12.32 -7.37 -18.62
C ASN A 43 11.38 -6.22 -18.26
N ALA A 44 10.47 -5.88 -19.16
CA ALA A 44 9.50 -4.81 -18.94
C ALA A 44 8.53 -5.12 -17.80
N VAL A 45 8.28 -4.14 -16.93
CA VAL A 45 7.37 -4.24 -15.79
C VAL A 45 6.66 -2.90 -15.56
N GLY A 46 5.40 -2.97 -15.18
CA GLY A 46 4.67 -1.83 -14.61
C GLY A 46 4.89 -1.79 -13.09
N VAL A 47 5.31 -0.67 -12.56
CA VAL A 47 5.56 -0.50 -11.13
C VAL A 47 4.49 0.39 -10.53
N VAL A 48 3.85 -0.08 -9.46
CA VAL A 48 2.94 0.70 -8.60
C VAL A 48 3.55 0.71 -7.21
N ALA A 49 4.03 1.84 -6.73
CA ALA A 49 4.50 1.97 -5.36
C ALA A 49 3.55 2.89 -4.57
N ALA A 50 2.99 2.36 -3.49
CA ALA A 50 2.06 3.06 -2.62
C ALA A 50 2.74 3.39 -1.29
N GLY A 51 2.66 4.65 -0.88
CA GLY A 51 3.18 5.13 0.41
C GLY A 51 2.13 5.93 1.16
N GLU A 52 2.33 6.11 2.47
CA GLU A 52 1.48 6.90 3.35
C GLU A 52 -0.01 6.49 3.29
N GLN A 53 -0.91 7.50 3.29
CA GLN A 53 -2.35 7.30 3.14
C GLN A 53 -2.81 7.64 1.72
N LEU A 54 -3.65 6.81 1.15
CA LEU A 54 -4.10 6.95 -0.24
C LEU A 54 -5.42 7.71 -0.32
N CYS A 55 -5.40 8.86 -0.97
CA CYS A 55 -6.60 9.61 -1.34
C CYS A 55 -7.27 9.04 -2.61
N HIS A 56 -8.50 9.45 -2.90
CA HIS A 56 -9.24 9.03 -4.10
C HIS A 56 -8.45 9.18 -5.40
N ASN A 57 -7.67 10.27 -5.54
CA ASN A 57 -6.80 10.49 -6.71
C ASN A 57 -5.65 9.48 -6.80
N CYS A 58 -5.05 9.10 -5.65
CA CYS A 58 -3.99 8.11 -5.58
C CYS A 58 -4.51 6.74 -6.03
N VAL A 59 -5.67 6.38 -5.52
CA VAL A 59 -6.35 5.12 -5.84
C VAL A 59 -6.78 5.06 -7.31
N SER A 60 -7.32 6.17 -7.84
CA SER A 60 -7.68 6.31 -9.25
C SER A 60 -6.47 6.18 -10.17
N LYS A 61 -5.32 6.79 -9.79
CA LYS A 61 -4.05 6.66 -10.51
C LYS A 61 -3.60 5.20 -10.61
N ALA A 62 -3.55 4.50 -9.47
CA ALA A 62 -3.17 3.09 -9.42
C ALA A 62 -4.08 2.22 -10.30
N SER A 63 -5.40 2.39 -10.17
CA SER A 63 -6.38 1.63 -10.97
C SER A 63 -6.20 1.84 -12.47
N ARG A 64 -6.02 3.08 -12.91
CA ARG A 64 -5.80 3.42 -14.32
C ARG A 64 -4.52 2.80 -14.86
N PHE A 65 -3.45 2.86 -14.07
CA PHE A 65 -2.16 2.33 -14.49
C PHE A 65 -2.17 0.80 -14.57
N VAL A 66 -2.76 0.10 -13.60
CA VAL A 66 -2.88 -1.37 -13.65
C VAL A 66 -3.70 -1.83 -14.86
N ARG A 67 -4.82 -1.14 -15.16
CA ARG A 67 -5.59 -1.42 -16.38
C ARG A 67 -4.80 -1.19 -17.66
N LEU A 68 -3.93 -0.19 -17.68
CA LEU A 68 -3.03 0.04 -18.80
C LEU A 68 -2.02 -1.12 -18.95
N CYS A 69 -1.41 -1.55 -17.84
CA CYS A 69 -0.51 -2.70 -17.85
C CYS A 69 -1.21 -3.98 -18.35
N ASP A 70 -2.42 -4.23 -17.85
CA ASP A 70 -3.22 -5.40 -18.24
C ASP A 70 -3.56 -5.39 -19.74
N ALA A 71 -3.98 -4.24 -20.28
CA ALA A 71 -4.28 -4.08 -21.69
C ALA A 71 -3.10 -4.40 -22.64
N PHE A 72 -1.87 -4.21 -22.15
CA PHE A 72 -0.65 -4.51 -22.91
C PHE A 72 0.09 -5.77 -22.41
N SER A 73 -0.55 -6.55 -21.54
CA SER A 73 0.04 -7.77 -20.94
C SER A 73 1.40 -7.52 -20.27
N VAL A 74 1.60 -6.33 -19.69
CA VAL A 74 2.79 -5.97 -18.94
C VAL A 74 2.64 -6.44 -17.50
N PRO A 75 3.55 -7.28 -16.95
CA PRO A 75 3.51 -7.70 -15.55
C PRO A 75 3.55 -6.51 -14.60
N VAL A 76 2.87 -6.62 -13.45
CA VAL A 76 2.79 -5.55 -12.46
C VAL A 76 3.53 -5.92 -11.19
N LEU A 77 4.46 -5.06 -10.76
CA LEU A 77 5.05 -5.07 -9.42
C LEU A 77 4.37 -4.00 -8.58
N THR A 78 3.69 -4.42 -7.51
CA THR A 78 3.10 -3.51 -6.53
C THR A 78 3.95 -3.48 -5.26
N ILE A 79 4.41 -2.32 -4.85
CA ILE A 79 5.14 -2.11 -3.59
C ILE A 79 4.17 -1.46 -2.61
N VAL A 80 3.94 -2.12 -1.48
CA VAL A 80 2.96 -1.72 -0.48
C VAL A 80 3.69 -1.26 0.78
N ASP A 81 3.52 0.03 1.10
CA ASP A 81 3.95 0.62 2.37
C ASP A 81 2.95 1.73 2.75
N THR A 82 1.74 1.35 3.16
CA THR A 82 0.63 2.28 3.36
C THR A 82 -0.15 2.01 4.62
N ASN A 83 -0.58 3.09 5.28
CA ASN A 83 -1.47 3.07 6.44
C ASN A 83 -2.96 2.95 6.09
N GLY A 84 -3.30 2.86 4.81
CA GLY A 84 -4.69 2.77 4.38
C GLY A 84 -5.19 3.95 3.56
N PHE A 85 -6.50 4.11 3.50
CA PHE A 85 -7.14 5.26 2.84
C PHE A 85 -7.15 6.49 3.76
N VAL A 86 -7.18 7.69 3.15
CA VAL A 86 -7.34 8.94 3.88
C VAL A 86 -8.72 8.96 4.54
N PRO A 87 -8.82 9.01 5.89
CA PRO A 87 -10.10 9.04 6.59
C PRO A 87 -10.63 10.48 6.68
N SER A 88 -11.20 10.99 5.60
CA SER A 88 -11.76 12.34 5.61
C SER A 88 -13.09 12.43 4.86
N ALA A 89 -14.03 13.21 5.39
CA ALA A 89 -15.31 13.45 4.74
C ALA A 89 -15.15 14.07 3.34
N SER A 90 -14.14 14.90 3.13
CA SER A 90 -13.87 15.50 1.82
C SER A 90 -13.43 14.45 0.79
N ASP A 91 -12.64 13.46 1.17
CA ASP A 91 -12.23 12.36 0.29
C ASP A 91 -13.41 11.43 -0.01
N ASP A 92 -14.26 11.15 0.98
CA ASP A 92 -15.47 10.35 0.81
C ASP A 92 -16.47 11.01 -0.15
N ILE A 93 -16.70 12.31 -0.01
CA ILE A 93 -17.56 13.11 -0.93
C ILE A 93 -16.96 13.12 -2.35
N ALA A 94 -15.64 13.20 -2.48
CA ALA A 94 -14.93 13.13 -3.76
C ALA A 94 -14.98 11.72 -4.40
N GLY A 95 -15.48 10.72 -3.67
CA GLY A 95 -15.69 9.36 -4.16
C GLY A 95 -14.63 8.35 -3.71
N GLY A 96 -13.99 8.56 -2.56
CA GLY A 96 -12.96 7.69 -1.99
C GLY A 96 -13.38 6.23 -1.94
N ILE A 97 -14.56 5.94 -1.40
CA ILE A 97 -15.10 4.56 -1.32
C ILE A 97 -15.29 3.94 -2.71
N ARG A 98 -15.80 4.72 -3.67
CA ARG A 98 -15.98 4.25 -5.05
C ARG A 98 -14.65 3.92 -5.72
N GLU A 99 -13.65 4.77 -5.55
CA GLU A 99 -12.32 4.53 -6.11
C GLU A 99 -11.63 3.34 -5.41
N ALA A 100 -11.83 3.14 -4.10
CA ALA A 100 -11.37 1.98 -3.37
C ALA A 100 -11.94 0.67 -3.92
N ALA A 101 -13.27 0.64 -4.15
CA ALA A 101 -13.92 -0.51 -4.78
C ALA A 101 -13.42 -0.75 -6.21
N ARG A 102 -13.19 0.32 -6.98
CA ARG A 102 -12.61 0.24 -8.33
C ARG A 102 -11.19 -0.34 -8.29
N LEU A 103 -10.36 0.06 -7.32
CA LEU A 103 -9.01 -0.50 -7.17
C LEU A 103 -9.06 -2.01 -6.95
N ALA A 104 -9.89 -2.45 -5.99
CA ALA A 104 -10.06 -3.86 -5.69
C ALA A 104 -10.53 -4.67 -6.92
N ALA A 105 -11.55 -4.17 -7.62
CA ALA A 105 -12.04 -4.78 -8.85
C ALA A 105 -10.95 -4.82 -9.95
N THR A 106 -10.20 -3.72 -10.13
CA THR A 106 -9.14 -3.65 -11.15
C THR A 106 -8.06 -4.70 -10.91
N TYR A 107 -7.61 -4.87 -9.67
CA TYR A 107 -6.60 -5.90 -9.36
C TYR A 107 -7.17 -7.32 -9.46
N ALA A 108 -8.45 -7.52 -9.15
CA ALA A 108 -9.11 -8.81 -9.28
C ALA A 108 -9.32 -9.22 -10.74
N ASP A 109 -9.69 -8.26 -11.59
CA ASP A 109 -10.01 -8.50 -13.01
C ASP A 109 -8.75 -8.59 -13.90
N ALA A 110 -7.64 -7.96 -13.49
CA ALA A 110 -6.40 -7.95 -14.26
C ALA A 110 -5.83 -9.36 -14.44
N THR A 111 -5.60 -9.74 -15.68
CA THR A 111 -5.12 -11.07 -16.11
C THR A 111 -3.61 -11.15 -16.24
N THR A 112 -2.93 -10.00 -16.34
CA THR A 112 -1.46 -9.96 -16.36
C THR A 112 -0.87 -10.44 -15.04
N ALA A 113 0.35 -10.97 -15.09
CA ALA A 113 1.06 -11.44 -13.89
C ALA A 113 1.27 -10.29 -12.88
N LYS A 114 0.98 -10.55 -11.61
CA LYS A 114 1.05 -9.57 -10.53
C LYS A 114 1.91 -10.08 -9.39
N VAL A 115 2.85 -9.26 -8.95
CA VAL A 115 3.66 -9.50 -7.74
C VAL A 115 3.43 -8.36 -6.77
N ALA A 116 3.16 -8.68 -5.51
CA ALA A 116 3.06 -7.70 -4.43
C ALA A 116 4.23 -7.84 -3.46
N LEU A 117 4.95 -6.75 -3.23
CA LEU A 117 6.01 -6.64 -2.25
C LEU A 117 5.51 -5.79 -1.07
N LEU A 118 5.40 -6.39 0.11
CA LEU A 118 5.04 -5.71 1.35
C LEU A 118 6.34 -5.18 1.98
N ALA A 119 6.58 -3.89 1.81
CA ALA A 119 7.86 -3.26 2.13
C ALA A 119 7.90 -2.61 3.53
N GLY A 120 6.73 -2.33 4.09
CA GLY A 120 6.59 -1.69 5.39
C GLY A 120 5.21 -1.95 5.96
N LYS A 121 4.33 -0.96 5.98
CA LYS A 121 2.97 -1.09 6.47
C LYS A 121 2.03 -1.58 5.37
N ALA A 122 1.34 -2.67 5.67
CA ALA A 122 0.32 -3.28 4.81
C ALA A 122 -0.98 -3.39 5.62
N VAL A 123 -1.67 -2.25 5.79
CA VAL A 123 -2.77 -2.11 6.74
C VAL A 123 -4.09 -1.88 6.02
N GLY A 124 -5.12 -2.59 6.49
CA GLY A 124 -6.52 -2.36 6.15
C GLY A 124 -6.94 -2.75 4.72
N PRO A 125 -8.09 -2.25 4.27
CA PRO A 125 -8.68 -2.63 2.98
C PRO A 125 -7.82 -2.27 1.77
N VAL A 126 -6.99 -1.22 1.87
CA VAL A 126 -6.10 -0.82 0.78
C VAL A 126 -5.02 -1.85 0.52
N TYR A 127 -4.47 -2.45 1.58
CA TYR A 127 -3.55 -3.56 1.46
C TYR A 127 -4.20 -4.74 0.73
N THR A 128 -5.41 -5.11 1.14
CA THR A 128 -6.14 -6.24 0.53
C THR A 128 -6.35 -6.02 -0.97
N ALA A 129 -6.64 -4.79 -1.39
CA ALA A 129 -6.80 -4.45 -2.79
C ALA A 129 -5.47 -4.49 -3.56
N LEU A 130 -4.44 -3.81 -3.06
CA LEU A 130 -3.12 -3.69 -3.72
C LEU A 130 -2.33 -5.01 -3.74
N ALA A 131 -2.50 -5.85 -2.72
CA ALA A 131 -1.83 -7.14 -2.62
C ALA A 131 -2.64 -8.31 -3.20
N ASN A 132 -3.68 -8.04 -3.99
CA ASN A 132 -4.33 -9.07 -4.78
C ASN A 132 -3.44 -9.42 -5.98
N ALA A 133 -2.50 -10.33 -5.75
CA ALA A 133 -1.42 -10.69 -6.64
C ALA A 133 -1.17 -12.20 -6.64
N ASP A 134 -0.55 -12.71 -7.71
CA ASP A 134 -0.22 -14.13 -7.89
C ASP A 134 0.90 -14.55 -6.93
N LEU A 135 1.82 -13.64 -6.64
CA LEU A 135 2.89 -13.84 -5.66
C LEU A 135 2.94 -12.65 -4.68
N LYS A 136 3.01 -12.96 -3.40
CA LYS A 136 3.18 -11.98 -2.33
C LYS A 136 4.49 -12.24 -1.60
N ILE A 137 5.30 -11.20 -1.45
CA ILE A 137 6.59 -11.24 -0.77
C ILE A 137 6.55 -10.20 0.35
N ALA A 138 6.82 -10.61 1.58
CA ALA A 138 6.92 -9.73 2.72
C ALA A 138 8.38 -9.48 3.08
N VAL A 139 8.77 -8.23 3.25
CA VAL A 139 10.09 -7.88 3.78
C VAL A 139 10.07 -8.11 5.29
N ASN A 140 11.16 -8.63 5.82
CA ASN A 140 11.28 -8.84 7.26
C ASN A 140 11.07 -7.53 8.04
N GLY A 141 10.17 -7.56 9.02
CA GLY A 141 9.76 -6.39 9.80
C GLY A 141 8.65 -5.54 9.17
N CYS A 142 7.99 -6.02 8.10
CA CYS A 142 6.75 -5.40 7.64
C CYS A 142 5.60 -5.73 8.61
N THR A 143 4.66 -4.79 8.75
CA THR A 143 3.43 -4.98 9.55
C THR A 143 2.26 -5.29 8.62
N VAL A 144 1.62 -6.45 8.83
CA VAL A 144 0.43 -6.85 8.05
C VAL A 144 -0.75 -7.00 9.00
N SER A 145 -1.68 -6.06 8.97
CA SER A 145 -2.82 -6.07 9.89
C SER A 145 -4.09 -5.48 9.28
N ALA A 146 -5.23 -5.84 9.87
CA ALA A 146 -6.54 -5.30 9.48
C ALA A 146 -6.68 -3.82 9.87
N LEU A 147 -6.09 -3.43 11.01
CA LEU A 147 -6.08 -2.08 11.54
C LEU A 147 -4.67 -1.70 11.96
N GLU A 148 -4.40 -0.41 11.98
CA GLU A 148 -3.16 0.13 12.54
C GLU A 148 -3.05 -0.29 14.03
N PRO A 149 -1.87 -0.67 14.55
CA PRO A 149 -1.75 -1.29 15.89
C PRO A 149 -2.43 -0.52 17.02
N ASN A 150 -2.31 0.81 17.08
CA ASN A 150 -2.99 1.61 18.10
C ASN A 150 -4.52 1.54 18.00
N ALA A 151 -5.06 1.53 16.79
CA ALA A 151 -6.49 1.38 16.56
C ALA A 151 -6.97 -0.03 16.91
N ALA A 152 -6.20 -1.05 16.55
CA ALA A 152 -6.52 -2.44 16.86
C ALA A 152 -6.60 -2.68 18.37
N VAL A 153 -5.62 -2.24 19.13
CA VAL A 153 -5.62 -2.46 20.59
C VAL A 153 -6.68 -1.64 21.32
N SER A 154 -7.04 -0.47 20.81
CA SER A 154 -8.15 0.33 21.36
C SER A 154 -9.52 -0.37 21.27
N VAL A 155 -9.65 -1.31 20.32
CA VAL A 155 -10.84 -2.15 20.18
C VAL A 155 -10.69 -3.45 20.98
N LEU A 156 -9.56 -4.15 20.81
CA LEU A 156 -9.34 -5.48 21.38
C LEU A 156 -9.14 -5.46 22.90
N TYR A 157 -8.50 -4.43 23.44
CA TYR A 157 -8.13 -4.32 24.85
C TYR A 157 -8.78 -3.10 25.54
N LYS A 158 -9.94 -2.68 25.01
CA LYS A 158 -10.62 -1.48 25.50
C LYS A 158 -10.81 -1.46 27.01
N GLU A 159 -11.34 -2.53 27.59
CA GLU A 159 -11.64 -2.62 29.02
C GLU A 159 -10.36 -2.52 29.89
N GLU A 160 -9.28 -3.15 29.46
CA GLU A 160 -7.99 -3.12 30.16
C GLU A 160 -7.33 -1.75 30.06
N ILE A 161 -7.45 -1.09 28.91
CA ILE A 161 -6.92 0.25 28.67
C ILE A 161 -7.69 1.28 29.48
N ASP A 162 -9.03 1.21 29.48
CA ASP A 162 -9.91 2.12 30.21
C ASP A 162 -9.74 1.97 31.74
N ALA A 163 -9.38 0.79 32.24
CA ALA A 163 -9.12 0.53 33.65
C ALA A 163 -7.71 0.95 34.11
N SER A 164 -6.84 1.37 33.21
CA SER A 164 -5.46 1.77 33.53
C SER A 164 -5.37 3.20 34.05
N ASP A 165 -4.43 3.46 34.97
CA ASP A 165 -4.16 4.80 35.47
C ASP A 165 -3.62 5.76 34.40
N ASN A 166 -3.04 5.22 33.30
CA ASN A 166 -2.52 5.98 32.17
C ASN A 166 -2.87 5.32 30.85
N ILE A 167 -3.98 5.77 30.26
CA ILE A 167 -4.54 5.25 29.01
C ILE A 167 -3.51 5.30 27.86
N ILE A 168 -2.78 6.40 27.71
CA ILE A 168 -1.79 6.56 26.61
C ILE A 168 -0.66 5.54 26.74
N SER A 169 -0.11 5.38 27.95
CA SER A 169 0.97 4.42 28.19
C SER A 169 0.50 2.98 28.00
N ALA A 170 -0.69 2.64 28.48
CA ALA A 170 -1.29 1.32 28.30
C ALA A 170 -1.55 1.02 26.82
N THR A 171 -2.11 1.97 26.07
CA THR A 171 -2.34 1.82 24.62
C THR A 171 -1.03 1.60 23.88
N ASN A 172 0.01 2.39 24.15
CA ASN A 172 1.29 2.25 23.46
C ASN A 172 1.98 0.92 23.78
N ALA A 173 1.93 0.47 25.02
CA ALA A 173 2.50 -0.82 25.42
C ALA A 173 1.79 -2.01 24.75
N LYS A 174 0.46 -2.00 24.73
CA LYS A 174 -0.34 -3.01 24.04
C LYS A 174 -0.11 -2.98 22.52
N ALA A 175 -0.04 -1.77 21.92
CA ALA A 175 0.21 -1.61 20.50
C ALA A 175 1.60 -2.13 20.08
N ALA A 176 2.62 -1.91 20.91
CA ALA A 176 3.96 -2.44 20.67
C ALA A 176 3.98 -3.99 20.74
N ALA A 177 3.28 -4.58 21.71
CA ALA A 177 3.13 -6.02 21.81
C ALA A 177 2.40 -6.61 20.61
N TYR A 178 1.26 -6.01 20.22
CA TYR A 178 0.47 -6.42 19.05
C TYR A 178 1.28 -6.30 17.75
N ALA A 179 2.02 -5.20 17.57
CA ALA A 179 2.85 -5.01 16.38
C ALA A 179 4.02 -5.99 16.27
N ALA A 180 4.41 -6.66 17.36
CA ALA A 180 5.43 -7.70 17.34
C ALA A 180 4.86 -9.08 16.93
N GLU A 181 3.54 -9.23 16.95
CA GLU A 181 2.83 -10.47 16.59
C GLU A 181 2.34 -10.47 15.13
N VAL A 182 2.19 -9.28 14.52
CA VAL A 182 1.65 -9.07 13.15
C VAL A 182 2.72 -8.50 12.21
#